data_6f514e866eaa4abc672f25bb35f60a8f
#
_entry.id   6f514e866eaa4abc672f25bb35f60a8f
#
_cell.length_a   1.000
_cell.length_b   1.000
_cell.length_c   1.000
_cell.angle_alpha   90.00
_cell.angle_beta   90.00
_cell.angle_gamma   90.00
#
_symmetry.space_group_name_H-M   'P 1'
#
loop_
_entity.id
_entity.type
_entity.pdbx_description
1 polymer ?
#
loop_
_entity_poly.entity_id
_entity_poly.type
_entity_poly.pdbx_seq_one_letter_code
_entity_poly.pdbx_strand_id
1 'polypeptide(L)'
;FKSLAADVRAILGAGPRIGYAADWSEYFGHHPADGSGDVFFHLDPLWSDANIDLIGIDNYMPLSDWRDGFDHADASLAPAIYDRAYLQSNITGSEGFDWFYASPADRSA
;
A
#
# COMPACT_ATOMS: atom_id res chain seq x y z
N PHE A 1 2.16 -3.66 20.59
CA PHE A 1 2.33 -4.78 19.65
C PHE A 1 3.62 -5.56 19.90
N LYS A 2 4.80 -4.91 20.10
CA LYS A 2 6.07 -5.62 20.36
C LYS A 2 6.00 -6.54 21.56
N SER A 3 5.41 -6.09 22.70
CA SER A 3 5.21 -6.95 23.87
C SER A 3 4.32 -8.16 23.56
N LEU A 4 3.24 -7.94 22.80
CA LEU A 4 2.37 -9.03 22.34
C LEU A 4 3.13 -10.04 21.47
N ALA A 5 3.97 -9.57 20.54
CA ALA A 5 4.81 -10.45 19.74
C ALA A 5 5.75 -11.31 20.58
N ALA A 6 6.35 -10.72 21.62
CA ALA A 6 7.19 -11.46 22.59
C ALA A 6 6.39 -12.50 23.38
N ASP A 7 5.19 -12.16 23.83
CA ASP A 7 4.31 -13.09 24.57
C ASP A 7 3.89 -14.26 23.67
N VAL A 8 3.50 -13.98 22.43
CA VAL A 8 3.16 -15.01 21.44
C VAL A 8 4.37 -15.91 21.15
N ARG A 9 5.56 -15.33 20.99
CA ARG A 9 6.81 -16.10 20.80
C ARG A 9 7.11 -16.99 22.00
N ALA A 10 6.92 -16.49 23.22
CA ALA A 10 7.14 -17.26 24.44
C ALA A 10 6.21 -18.47 24.54
N ILE A 11 4.96 -18.33 24.09
CA ILE A 11 3.96 -19.42 24.08
C ILE A 11 4.23 -20.44 22.98
N LEU A 12 4.50 -19.97 21.75
CA LEU A 12 4.62 -20.82 20.58
C LEU A 12 6.03 -21.40 20.37
N GLY A 13 7.04 -20.82 21.01
CA GLY A 13 8.44 -21.19 20.79
C GLY A 13 8.98 -20.74 19.44
N ALA A 14 10.10 -21.33 19.03
CA ALA A 14 10.84 -20.93 17.83
C ALA A 14 10.34 -21.58 16.53
N GLY A 15 9.45 -22.58 16.60
CA GLY A 15 9.01 -23.33 15.42
C GLY A 15 8.11 -22.53 14.46
N PRO A 16 7.00 -21.97 14.95
CA PRO A 16 6.11 -21.18 14.12
C PRO A 16 6.72 -19.83 13.75
N ARG A 17 6.46 -19.38 12.50
CA ARG A 17 6.78 -18.02 12.09
C ARG A 17 5.67 -17.08 12.51
N ILE A 18 6.04 -15.92 13.01
CA ILE A 18 5.14 -14.86 13.45
C ILE A 18 5.25 -13.70 12.47
N GLY A 19 4.14 -13.24 11.96
CA GLY A 19 4.06 -12.08 11.09
C GLY A 19 3.04 -11.07 11.60
N TYR A 20 3.17 -9.85 11.13
CA TYR A 20 2.15 -8.81 11.22
C TYR A 20 1.81 -8.34 9.82
N ALA A 21 0.54 -8.47 9.44
CA ALA A 21 0.02 -7.94 8.19
C ALA A 21 -0.62 -6.58 8.45
N ALA A 22 -0.18 -5.58 7.74
CA ALA A 22 -0.74 -4.25 7.76
C ALA A 22 -1.58 -4.00 6.51
N ASP A 23 -2.59 -3.17 6.61
CA ASP A 23 -3.24 -2.62 5.44
C ASP A 23 -2.22 -1.80 4.63
N TRP A 24 -2.35 -1.79 3.31
CA TRP A 24 -1.41 -1.07 2.44
C TRP A 24 -1.32 0.42 2.78
N SER A 25 -2.40 1.03 3.25
CA SER A 25 -2.42 2.43 3.68
C SER A 25 -1.59 2.68 4.94
N GLU A 26 -1.48 1.69 5.84
CA GLU A 26 -0.60 1.77 7.01
C GLU A 26 0.88 1.64 6.62
N TYR A 27 1.17 0.88 5.57
CA TYR A 27 2.54 0.71 5.08
C TYR A 27 3.18 2.03 4.64
N PHE A 28 2.42 2.91 4.01
CA PHE A 28 2.93 4.21 3.54
C PHE A 28 3.22 5.22 4.65
N GLY A 29 2.94 4.84 5.90
CA GLY A 29 3.26 5.66 7.04
C GLY A 29 2.31 6.83 7.27
N HIS A 30 2.67 7.64 8.23
CA HIS A 30 1.94 8.84 8.59
C HIS A 30 2.54 10.08 7.94
N HIS A 31 1.73 10.81 7.21
CA HIS A 31 2.04 12.08 6.58
C HIS A 31 1.34 13.21 7.35
N PRO A 32 2.05 13.99 8.17
CA PRO A 32 1.44 15.11 8.88
C PRO A 32 0.87 16.16 7.93
N ALA A 33 -0.30 16.69 8.27
CA ALA A 33 -0.93 17.77 7.49
C ALA A 33 -0.39 19.16 7.84
N ASP A 34 0.84 19.24 8.34
CA ASP A 34 1.49 20.49 8.80
C ASP A 34 2.36 21.16 7.74
N GLY A 35 2.43 20.56 6.55
CA GLY A 35 3.25 21.07 5.44
C GLY A 35 4.75 20.79 5.55
N SER A 36 5.19 20.00 6.54
CA SER A 36 6.61 19.62 6.72
C SER A 36 7.12 18.74 5.58
N GLY A 37 6.23 17.90 4.99
CA GLY A 37 6.63 16.84 4.08
C GLY A 37 7.23 15.63 4.78
N ASP A 38 7.20 15.59 6.10
CA ASP A 38 7.71 14.48 6.89
C ASP A 38 6.87 13.21 6.68
N VAL A 39 7.53 12.05 6.76
CA VAL A 39 6.89 10.73 6.70
C VAL A 39 7.37 9.89 7.87
N PHE A 40 6.43 9.34 8.64
CA PHE A 40 6.73 8.51 9.79
C PHE A 40 6.25 7.08 9.57
N PHE A 41 7.18 6.14 9.46
CA PHE A 41 6.88 4.70 9.30
C PHE A 41 6.73 4.06 10.68
N HIS A 42 5.54 4.15 11.24
CA HIS A 42 5.26 3.68 12.60
C HIS A 42 5.34 2.16 12.78
N LEU A 43 5.28 1.39 11.69
CA LEU A 43 5.38 -0.08 11.74
C LEU A 43 6.82 -0.59 11.71
N ASP A 44 7.80 0.21 11.30
CA ASP A 44 9.19 -0.20 11.24
C ASP A 44 9.71 -0.79 12.57
N PRO A 45 9.42 -0.17 13.74
CA PRO A 45 9.87 -0.74 15.01
C PRO A 45 9.23 -2.08 15.35
N LEU A 46 8.04 -2.39 14.82
CA LEU A 46 7.40 -3.68 15.00
C LEU A 46 7.99 -4.71 14.04
N TRP A 47 8.10 -4.38 12.76
CA TRP A 47 8.61 -5.30 11.75
C TRP A 47 10.09 -5.63 11.92
N SER A 48 10.87 -4.72 12.53
CA SER A 48 12.26 -4.96 12.88
C SER A 48 12.45 -5.69 14.22
N ASP A 49 11.35 -6.04 14.93
CA ASP A 49 11.43 -6.75 16.20
C ASP A 49 11.86 -8.21 15.99
N ALA A 50 12.77 -8.70 16.85
CA ALA A 50 13.32 -10.06 16.76
C ALA A 50 12.26 -11.18 16.90
N ASN A 51 11.06 -10.87 17.38
CA ASN A 51 9.96 -11.83 17.48
C ASN A 51 9.08 -11.87 16.23
N ILE A 52 9.32 -10.99 15.24
CA ILE A 52 8.62 -10.97 13.96
C ILE A 52 9.49 -11.58 12.88
N ASP A 53 8.98 -12.56 12.18
CA ASP A 53 9.69 -13.29 11.12
C ASP A 53 9.28 -12.87 9.71
N LEU A 54 8.08 -12.28 9.57
CA LEU A 54 7.47 -11.99 8.29
C LEU A 54 6.77 -10.63 8.33
N ILE A 55 6.95 -9.87 7.25
CA ILE A 55 6.14 -8.68 6.94
C ILE A 55 5.01 -9.13 6.03
N GLY A 56 3.77 -8.84 6.42
CA GLY A 56 2.60 -8.99 5.58
C GLY A 56 2.05 -7.63 5.19
N ILE A 57 1.55 -7.52 3.97
CA ILE A 57 0.84 -6.33 3.50
C ILE A 57 -0.43 -6.79 2.81
N ASP A 58 -1.56 -6.34 3.34
CA ASP A 58 -2.86 -6.55 2.73
C ASP A 58 -2.99 -5.56 1.57
N ASN A 59 -2.70 -6.05 0.38
CA ASN A 59 -2.63 -5.20 -0.81
C ASN A 59 -3.99 -5.11 -1.51
N TYR A 60 -4.69 -4.02 -1.28
CA TYR A 60 -5.93 -3.64 -1.95
C TYR A 60 -5.72 -2.45 -2.92
N MET A 61 -4.49 -2.20 -3.31
CA MET A 61 -4.18 -1.12 -4.26
C MET A 61 -4.86 -1.40 -5.59
N PRO A 62 -5.68 -0.47 -6.11
CA PRO A 62 -6.30 -0.63 -7.41
C PRO A 62 -5.23 -0.65 -8.52
N LEU A 63 -5.48 -1.43 -9.55
CA LEU A 63 -4.63 -1.45 -10.76
C LEU A 63 -5.13 -0.47 -11.83
N SER A 64 -6.22 0.25 -11.58
CA SER A 64 -6.72 1.23 -12.52
C SER A 64 -7.55 2.30 -11.82
N ASP A 65 -7.56 3.50 -12.36
CA ASP A 65 -8.46 4.59 -12.01
C ASP A 65 -9.61 4.70 -13.03
N TRP A 66 -10.03 3.58 -13.58
CA TRP A 66 -11.11 3.54 -14.55
C TRP A 66 -12.42 4.04 -13.93
N ARG A 67 -13.04 4.99 -14.60
CA ARG A 67 -14.28 5.63 -14.16
C ARG A 67 -15.45 5.19 -15.02
N ASP A 68 -16.66 5.50 -14.58
CA ASP A 68 -17.87 5.20 -15.36
C ASP A 68 -17.85 5.90 -16.72
N GLY A 69 -18.21 5.14 -17.74
CA GLY A 69 -18.20 5.63 -19.12
C GLY A 69 -16.82 5.57 -19.78
N PHE A 70 -16.60 6.43 -20.75
CA PHE A 70 -15.38 6.49 -21.56
C PHE A 70 -14.85 7.93 -21.74
N ASP A 71 -15.38 8.87 -20.97
CA ASP A 71 -14.94 10.27 -20.99
C ASP A 71 -13.96 10.53 -19.83
N HIS A 72 -12.84 9.83 -19.86
CA HIS A 72 -11.76 9.95 -18.90
C HIS A 72 -10.42 9.57 -19.53
N ALA A 73 -9.30 9.94 -18.86
CA ALA A 73 -7.96 9.78 -19.40
C ALA A 73 -7.63 8.32 -19.77
N ASP A 74 -7.96 7.36 -18.90
CA ASP A 74 -7.63 5.96 -19.11
C ASP A 74 -8.36 5.32 -20.28
N ALA A 75 -9.54 5.81 -20.64
CA ALA A 75 -10.26 5.36 -21.82
C ALA A 75 -9.54 5.68 -23.13
N SER A 76 -8.60 6.63 -23.12
CA SER A 76 -7.72 6.90 -24.25
C SER A 76 -6.55 5.93 -24.38
N LEU A 77 -6.22 5.25 -23.27
CA LEU A 77 -5.07 4.33 -23.18
C LEU A 77 -5.46 2.88 -23.49
N ALA A 78 -6.72 2.52 -23.23
CA ALA A 78 -7.18 1.14 -23.39
C ALA A 78 -8.66 1.07 -23.78
N PRO A 79 -9.09 0.00 -24.48
CA PRO A 79 -10.48 -0.16 -24.91
C PRO A 79 -11.44 -0.54 -23.77
N ALA A 80 -10.92 -1.02 -22.64
CA ALA A 80 -11.72 -1.46 -21.48
C ALA A 80 -10.87 -1.61 -20.24
N ILE A 81 -11.52 -1.50 -19.06
CA ILE A 81 -10.89 -1.72 -17.76
C ILE A 81 -10.16 -3.08 -17.62
N TYR A 82 -10.65 -4.10 -18.32
CA TYR A 82 -10.08 -5.44 -18.29
C TYR A 82 -9.00 -5.68 -19.36
N ASP A 83 -8.56 -4.62 -20.05
CA ASP A 83 -7.45 -4.75 -21.01
C ASP A 83 -6.19 -5.18 -20.25
N ARG A 84 -5.63 -6.30 -20.69
CA ARG A 84 -4.50 -6.92 -19.98
C ARG A 84 -3.23 -6.09 -20.04
N ALA A 85 -2.96 -5.46 -21.18
CA ALA A 85 -1.76 -4.65 -21.35
C ALA A 85 -1.85 -3.37 -20.52
N TYR A 86 -3.03 -2.77 -20.45
CA TYR A 86 -3.34 -1.63 -19.61
C TYR A 86 -3.12 -1.96 -18.12
N LEU A 87 -3.75 -3.03 -17.60
CA LEU A 87 -3.58 -3.42 -16.20
C LEU A 87 -2.13 -3.79 -15.88
N GLN A 88 -1.42 -4.42 -16.81
CA GLN A 88 -0.02 -4.76 -16.63
C GLN A 88 0.89 -3.53 -16.57
N SER A 89 0.60 -2.50 -17.37
CA SER A 89 1.35 -1.24 -17.33
C SER A 89 1.16 -0.49 -16.01
N ASN A 90 -0.03 -0.59 -15.41
CA ASN A 90 -0.36 0.05 -14.13
C ASN A 90 0.30 -0.60 -12.91
N ILE A 91 0.81 -1.82 -13.02
CA ILE A 91 1.57 -2.46 -11.92
C ILE A 91 2.80 -1.62 -11.55
N THR A 92 3.48 -1.06 -12.53
CA THR A 92 4.64 -0.17 -12.29
C THR A 92 4.25 1.26 -11.96
N GLY A 93 3.06 1.69 -12.38
CA GLY A 93 2.54 3.03 -12.16
C GLY A 93 2.08 3.27 -10.72
N SER A 94 1.58 2.24 -10.05
CA SER A 94 1.16 2.27 -8.64
C SER A 94 0.15 3.37 -8.29
N GLU A 95 -1.10 3.18 -8.63
CA GLU A 95 -2.17 4.16 -8.39
C GLU A 95 -2.48 4.47 -6.91
N GLY A 96 -1.84 3.80 -5.98
CA GLY A 96 -2.01 4.07 -4.56
C GLY A 96 -1.33 5.34 -4.05
N PHE A 97 -0.56 6.05 -4.90
CA PHE A 97 0.23 7.21 -4.48
C PHE A 97 -0.26 8.52 -5.10
N ASP A 98 -0.21 9.58 -4.30
CA ASP A 98 -0.52 10.94 -4.77
C ASP A 98 0.44 11.42 -5.87
N TRP A 99 1.64 10.86 -5.94
CA TRP A 99 2.60 11.19 -7.00
C TRP A 99 2.27 10.58 -8.36
N PHE A 100 1.32 9.65 -8.46
CA PHE A 100 0.83 9.16 -9.74
C PHE A 100 0.21 10.28 -10.58
N TYR A 101 -0.42 11.22 -9.91
CA TYR A 101 -0.95 12.44 -10.52
C TYR A 101 -0.06 13.63 -10.19
N ALA A 102 0.26 14.45 -11.20
CA ALA A 102 1.11 15.62 -11.02
C ALA A 102 0.50 16.69 -10.09
N SER A 103 -0.82 16.67 -9.92
CA SER A 103 -1.55 17.59 -9.06
C SER A 103 -2.89 16.99 -8.59
N PRO A 104 -3.48 17.54 -7.51
CA PRO A 104 -4.84 17.18 -7.11
C PRO A 104 -5.91 17.42 -8.19
N ALA A 105 -5.67 18.37 -9.08
CA ALA A 105 -6.57 18.64 -10.22
C ALA A 105 -6.52 17.50 -11.24
N ASP A 106 -5.35 16.96 -11.52
CA ASP A 106 -5.19 15.84 -12.44
C ASP A 106 -5.86 14.57 -11.90
N ARG A 107 -5.83 14.38 -10.58
CA ARG A 107 -6.54 13.29 -9.91
C ARG A 107 -8.06 13.40 -10.04
N SER A 108 -8.58 14.61 -10.20
CA SER A 108 -10.02 14.90 -10.24
C SER A 108 -10.56 15.01 -11.67
N ALA A 109 -9.67 15.04 -12.65
CA ALA A 109 -10.03 15.14 -14.07
C ALA A 109 -10.32 13.75 -14.65
#